data_24cff1e5621ac5c600b81531e5caaafc
#
_entry.id   24cff1e5621ac5c600b81531e5caaafc
#
_cell.length_a   1.000
_cell.length_b   1.000
_cell.length_c   1.000
_cell.angle_alpha   90.00
_cell.angle_beta   90.00
_cell.angle_gamma   90.00
#
_symmetry.space_group_name_H-M   'P 1'
#
loop_
_entity.id
_entity.type
_entity.pdbx_description
1 polymer ?
#
loop_
_entity_poly.entity_id
_entity_poly.type
_entity_poly.pdbx_seq_one_letter_code
_entity_poly.pdbx_strand_id
1 'polypeptide(L)'
;MNKTEILQWLQEVQHPAREDQSVVALGLVEEIDIEEGKVHVTLAFPKRPDPLKNYLVGAVEACLYRHLPGGTEIKVDTIVKEAAKPAHKGIEFNLEQLREVSHIIGIASGKGGVGKSTVTVNLAVALARLGYRVGVADADVYGPSIPTMTGTEGVTIEMEGEDENTNLFIPVEKYGVKWLSVGHVSQAGQALIWRGPMASTALKQIILQTAWGPLDFLLIDMPPGTGDIHISLIGDVPMSGAVIVTT
;
A
#
# COMPACT_ATOMS: atom_id res chain seq x y z
N MET A 1 24.90 32.65 5.76
CA MET A 1 24.13 31.78 4.85
C MET A 1 24.16 30.34 5.38
N ASN A 2 23.01 29.72 5.53
CA ASN A 2 22.92 28.37 6.06
C ASN A 2 21.99 27.48 5.16
N LYS A 3 22.04 26.16 5.37
CA LYS A 3 21.24 25.20 4.58
C LYS A 3 19.74 25.47 4.71
N THR A 4 19.27 25.95 5.83
CA THR A 4 17.84 26.24 6.09
C THR A 4 17.33 27.41 5.25
N GLU A 5 18.12 28.45 5.08
CA GLU A 5 17.81 29.60 4.23
C GLU A 5 17.67 29.18 2.77
N ILE A 6 18.59 28.35 2.27
CA ILE A 6 18.54 27.83 0.90
C ILE A 6 17.29 26.98 0.69
N LEU A 7 16.95 26.09 1.65
CA LEU A 7 15.72 25.30 1.58
C LEU A 7 14.46 26.17 1.56
N GLN A 8 14.44 27.29 2.28
CA GLN A 8 13.35 28.25 2.25
C GLN A 8 13.18 28.88 0.86
N TRP A 9 14.25 29.30 0.23
CA TRP A 9 14.21 29.86 -1.13
C TRP A 9 13.76 28.82 -2.17
N LEU A 10 14.21 27.59 -2.04
CA LEU A 10 13.83 26.50 -2.94
C LEU A 10 12.36 26.07 -2.79
N GLN A 11 11.64 26.49 -1.75
CA GLN A 11 10.20 26.33 -1.66
C GLN A 11 9.42 27.17 -2.71
N GLU A 12 10.05 28.23 -3.26
CA GLU A 12 9.47 29.03 -4.35
C GLU A 12 9.46 28.27 -5.68
N VAL A 13 10.31 27.25 -5.84
CA VAL A 13 10.44 26.50 -7.08
C VAL A 13 9.35 25.42 -7.14
N GLN A 14 8.26 25.74 -7.85
CA GLN A 14 7.11 24.85 -8.00
C GLN A 14 7.29 23.89 -9.18
N HIS A 15 6.77 22.67 -9.03
CA HIS A 15 6.76 21.69 -10.11
C HIS A 15 5.62 21.96 -11.09
N PRO A 16 5.88 22.21 -12.37
CA PRO A 16 4.84 22.70 -13.31
C PRO A 16 3.70 21.71 -13.59
N ALA A 17 3.90 20.42 -13.36
CA ALA A 17 2.89 19.37 -13.53
C ALA A 17 2.26 18.89 -12.23
N ARG A 18 2.60 19.49 -11.09
CA ARG A 18 2.05 19.14 -9.77
C ARG A 18 1.73 20.43 -9.05
N GLU A 19 0.48 20.85 -9.16
CA GLU A 19 -0.01 22.09 -8.58
C GLU A 19 0.31 22.12 -7.06
N ASP A 20 0.85 23.28 -6.60
CA ASP A 20 1.20 23.57 -5.22
C ASP A 20 2.30 22.69 -4.56
N GLN A 21 3.12 21.99 -5.35
CA GLN A 21 4.23 21.22 -4.81
C GLN A 21 5.60 21.77 -5.26
N SER A 22 6.37 22.26 -4.29
CA SER A 22 7.74 22.72 -4.52
C SER A 22 8.73 21.55 -4.66
N VAL A 23 9.91 21.82 -5.23
CA VAL A 23 11.01 20.82 -5.29
C VAL A 23 11.41 20.31 -3.91
N VAL A 24 11.24 21.11 -2.87
CA VAL A 24 11.48 20.72 -1.46
C VAL A 24 10.36 19.80 -0.95
N ALA A 25 9.10 20.17 -1.18
CA ALA A 25 7.93 19.37 -0.78
C ALA A 25 7.90 18.01 -1.48
N LEU A 26 8.41 17.93 -2.71
CA LEU A 26 8.56 16.69 -3.47
C LEU A 26 9.76 15.84 -3.03
N GLY A 27 10.59 16.34 -2.10
CA GLY A 27 11.79 15.63 -1.66
C GLY A 27 12.86 15.48 -2.75
N LEU A 28 12.85 16.37 -3.76
CA LEU A 28 13.83 16.34 -4.84
C LEU A 28 15.20 16.91 -4.42
N VAL A 29 15.26 17.72 -3.35
CA VAL A 29 16.53 18.26 -2.82
C VAL A 29 17.17 17.21 -1.92
N GLU A 30 18.26 16.60 -2.40
CA GLU A 30 18.96 15.54 -1.68
C GLU A 30 20.04 16.10 -0.76
N GLU A 31 20.86 17.00 -1.27
CA GLU A 31 22.00 17.55 -0.55
C GLU A 31 22.25 19.01 -0.92
N ILE A 32 22.69 19.79 0.04
CA ILE A 32 23.10 21.17 -0.14
C ILE A 32 24.46 21.34 0.55
N ASP A 33 25.48 21.65 -0.23
CA ASP A 33 26.82 21.98 0.29
C ASP A 33 27.11 23.46 0.09
N ILE A 34 27.66 24.07 1.14
CA ILE A 34 27.97 25.49 1.17
C ILE A 34 29.45 25.65 1.54
N GLU A 35 30.21 26.14 0.61
CA GLU A 35 31.62 26.52 0.79
C GLU A 35 31.78 28.04 0.60
N GLU A 36 32.94 28.61 0.98
CA GLU A 36 33.17 30.02 0.77
C GLU A 36 33.08 30.40 -0.71
N GLY A 37 32.02 31.16 -1.05
CA GLY A 37 31.78 31.63 -2.42
C GLY A 37 31.13 30.57 -3.37
N LYS A 38 30.74 29.38 -2.86
CA LYS A 38 30.14 28.32 -3.67
C LYS A 38 28.94 27.71 -2.99
N VAL A 39 27.91 27.45 -3.79
CA VAL A 39 26.71 26.68 -3.37
C VAL A 39 26.50 25.55 -4.34
N HIS A 40 26.49 24.34 -3.82
CA HIS A 40 26.24 23.14 -4.58
C HIS A 40 24.94 22.48 -4.08
N VAL A 41 23.99 22.25 -4.99
CA VAL A 41 22.71 21.59 -4.71
C VAL A 41 22.62 20.33 -5.54
N THR A 42 22.33 19.21 -4.90
CA THR A 42 22.10 17.94 -5.57
C THR A 42 20.60 17.62 -5.58
N LEU A 43 20.04 17.47 -6.76
CA LEU A 43 18.64 17.07 -6.96
C LEU A 43 18.55 15.58 -7.28
N ALA A 44 17.70 14.86 -6.56
CA ALA A 44 17.43 13.44 -6.78
C ALA A 44 16.17 13.24 -7.63
N PHE A 45 16.31 12.56 -8.77
CA PHE A 45 15.20 12.23 -9.64
C PHE A 45 14.94 10.72 -9.64
N PRO A 46 13.66 10.26 -9.83
CA PRO A 46 13.35 8.84 -9.95
C PRO A 46 13.99 8.23 -11.20
N LYS A 47 14.20 6.91 -11.20
CA LYS A 47 14.85 6.16 -12.29
C LYS A 47 14.16 6.31 -13.67
N ARG A 48 12.88 6.69 -13.71
CA ARG A 48 12.17 7.04 -14.95
C ARG A 48 12.60 8.43 -15.40
N PRO A 49 12.90 8.65 -16.69
CA PRO A 49 13.23 9.97 -17.18
C PRO A 49 12.08 10.95 -16.90
N ASP A 50 12.35 11.93 -16.07
CA ASP A 50 11.42 13.04 -15.84
C ASP A 50 11.63 14.07 -16.98
N PRO A 51 10.64 14.29 -17.84
CA PRO A 51 10.76 15.24 -18.96
C PRO A 51 11.00 16.68 -18.48
N LEU A 52 10.68 16.99 -17.22
CA LEU A 52 10.83 18.32 -16.62
C LEU A 52 12.15 18.46 -15.85
N LYS A 53 13.01 17.43 -15.83
CA LYS A 53 14.30 17.46 -15.12
C LYS A 53 15.11 18.71 -15.45
N ASN A 54 15.34 19.00 -16.72
CA ASN A 54 16.15 20.14 -17.15
C ASN A 54 15.49 21.48 -16.79
N TYR A 55 14.15 21.55 -16.84
CA TYR A 55 13.40 22.72 -16.40
C TYR A 55 13.61 22.96 -14.89
N LEU A 56 13.46 21.93 -14.07
CA LEU A 56 13.61 22.03 -12.61
C LEU A 56 15.02 22.42 -12.19
N VAL A 57 16.05 21.88 -12.86
CA VAL A 57 17.45 22.28 -12.63
C VAL A 57 17.61 23.77 -12.92
N GLY A 58 17.18 24.25 -14.07
CA GLY A 58 17.27 25.67 -14.43
C GLY A 58 16.45 26.59 -13.50
N ALA A 59 15.28 26.12 -13.03
CA ALA A 59 14.45 26.88 -12.10
C ALA A 59 15.12 27.00 -10.70
N VAL A 60 15.80 25.93 -10.24
CA VAL A 60 16.59 25.94 -8.99
C VAL A 60 17.79 26.89 -9.14
N GLU A 61 18.54 26.80 -10.24
CA GLU A 61 19.64 27.75 -10.51
C GLU A 61 19.16 29.20 -10.53
N ALA A 62 18.09 29.49 -11.26
CA ALA A 62 17.51 30.83 -11.32
C ALA A 62 17.00 31.35 -9.96
N CYS A 63 16.47 30.48 -9.12
CA CYS A 63 16.07 30.82 -7.77
C CYS A 63 17.29 31.18 -6.91
N LEU A 64 18.33 30.37 -6.95
CA LEU A 64 19.56 30.62 -6.20
C LEU A 64 20.28 31.89 -6.66
N TYR A 65 20.34 32.19 -7.97
CA TYR A 65 20.91 33.42 -8.50
C TYR A 65 20.17 34.68 -8.03
N ARG A 66 18.88 34.61 -7.74
CA ARG A 66 18.09 35.74 -7.22
C ARG A 66 18.40 36.07 -5.75
N HIS A 67 18.70 35.04 -4.96
CA HIS A 67 18.84 35.18 -3.51
C HIS A 67 20.31 35.26 -3.05
N LEU A 68 21.26 34.77 -3.83
CA LEU A 68 22.67 34.73 -3.48
C LEU A 68 23.39 36.02 -3.86
N PRO A 69 24.41 36.41 -3.09
CA PRO A 69 25.28 37.57 -3.43
C PRO A 69 25.93 37.37 -4.81
N GLY A 70 26.08 38.47 -5.56
CA GLY A 70 26.76 38.44 -6.85
C GLY A 70 28.19 37.91 -6.72
N GLY A 71 28.56 36.99 -7.60
CA GLY A 71 29.89 36.33 -7.58
C GLY A 71 29.92 34.98 -6.89
N THR A 72 28.80 34.51 -6.33
CA THR A 72 28.70 33.12 -5.81
C THR A 72 28.64 32.13 -6.98
N GLU A 73 29.52 31.14 -6.96
CA GLU A 73 29.50 30.02 -7.90
C GLU A 73 28.35 29.06 -7.50
N ILE A 74 27.40 28.87 -8.43
CA ILE A 74 26.25 27.96 -8.20
C ILE A 74 26.43 26.73 -9.08
N LYS A 75 26.30 25.56 -8.48
CA LYS A 75 26.31 24.27 -9.18
C LYS A 75 25.11 23.46 -8.76
N VAL A 76 24.32 22.99 -9.74
CA VAL A 76 23.20 22.08 -9.51
C VAL A 76 23.47 20.77 -10.21
N ASP A 77 23.75 19.74 -9.45
CA ASP A 77 23.94 18.39 -9.97
C ASP A 77 22.66 17.56 -9.80
N THR A 78 22.54 16.48 -10.57
CA THR A 78 21.40 15.58 -10.50
C THR A 78 21.84 14.15 -10.34
N ILE A 79 21.23 13.46 -9.40
CA ILE A 79 21.41 12.02 -9.23
C ILE A 79 20.12 11.28 -9.58
N VAL A 80 20.27 10.05 -10.03
CA VAL A 80 19.13 9.13 -10.15
C VAL A 80 19.09 8.34 -8.86
N LYS A 81 18.05 8.57 -8.06
CA LYS A 81 17.77 7.79 -6.87
C LYS A 81 16.56 6.91 -7.19
N GLU A 82 16.66 5.62 -6.96
CA GLU A 82 15.44 4.84 -6.89
C GLU A 82 14.55 5.55 -5.90
N ALA A 83 13.37 5.97 -6.36
CA ALA A 83 12.43 6.66 -5.49
C ALA A 83 12.34 5.82 -4.21
N ALA A 84 12.82 6.38 -3.10
CA ALA A 84 12.43 5.86 -1.81
C ALA A 84 10.91 5.77 -1.93
N LYS A 85 10.37 4.55 -1.87
CA LYS A 85 8.93 4.36 -1.80
C LYS A 85 8.47 5.43 -0.82
N PRO A 86 7.51 6.30 -1.16
CA PRO A 86 7.08 7.33 -0.24
C PRO A 86 6.94 6.60 1.09
N ALA A 87 7.62 7.09 2.11
CA ALA A 87 7.36 6.67 3.45
C ALA A 87 5.93 7.15 3.71
N HIS A 88 4.95 6.39 3.21
CA HIS A 88 3.71 6.34 3.91
C HIS A 88 4.17 6.04 5.34
N LYS A 89 3.87 6.93 6.29
CA LYS A 89 3.59 6.51 7.65
C LYS A 89 2.38 5.58 7.54
N GLY A 90 2.59 4.47 6.82
CA GLY A 90 1.72 3.34 6.74
C GLY A 90 1.84 2.70 8.10
N ILE A 91 0.73 2.33 8.65
CA ILE A 91 0.62 1.36 9.71
C ILE A 91 1.68 0.28 9.40
N GLU A 92 2.71 0.14 10.25
CA GLU A 92 3.67 -0.96 10.15
C GLU A 92 2.86 -2.23 10.42
N PHE A 93 2.50 -2.93 9.36
CA PHE A 93 1.76 -4.17 9.47
C PHE A 93 2.69 -5.24 10.04
N ASN A 94 2.40 -5.67 11.27
CA ASN A 94 3.08 -6.78 11.90
C ASN A 94 2.57 -8.09 11.26
N LEU A 95 3.49 -8.94 10.79
CA LEU A 95 3.17 -10.27 10.26
C LEU A 95 2.89 -11.30 11.37
N GLU A 96 2.81 -10.88 12.62
CA GLU A 96 2.67 -11.75 13.79
C GLU A 96 1.44 -12.66 13.67
N GLN A 97 0.32 -12.14 13.18
CA GLN A 97 -0.92 -12.88 13.01
C GLN A 97 -0.84 -13.98 11.92
N LEU A 98 0.18 -13.93 11.06
CA LEU A 98 0.40 -14.95 10.03
C LEU A 98 1.47 -15.98 10.41
N ARG A 99 2.15 -15.83 11.55
CA ARG A 99 3.23 -16.74 11.98
C ARG A 99 2.76 -18.17 12.23
N GLU A 100 1.52 -18.33 12.67
CA GLU A 100 0.91 -19.63 12.93
C GLU A 100 0.10 -20.17 11.76
N VAL A 101 0.20 -19.53 10.59
CA VAL A 101 -0.43 -19.98 9.34
C VAL A 101 0.59 -20.75 8.51
N SER A 102 0.33 -22.05 8.29
CA SER A 102 1.27 -22.92 7.58
C SER A 102 1.36 -22.61 6.08
N HIS A 103 0.21 -22.36 5.43
CA HIS A 103 0.15 -22.09 3.98
C HIS A 103 -0.81 -20.93 3.69
N ILE A 104 -0.34 -19.95 2.94
CA ILE A 104 -1.13 -18.82 2.46
C ILE A 104 -1.26 -18.94 0.95
N ILE A 105 -2.49 -19.11 0.46
CA ILE A 105 -2.77 -19.37 -0.95
C ILE A 105 -3.66 -18.24 -1.51
N GLY A 106 -3.16 -17.54 -2.53
CA GLY A 106 -3.95 -16.56 -3.27
C GLY A 106 -4.87 -17.25 -4.29
N ILE A 107 -6.16 -16.91 -4.31
CA ILE A 107 -7.10 -17.35 -5.36
C ILE A 107 -7.33 -16.15 -6.27
N ALA A 108 -6.86 -16.23 -7.51
CA ALA A 108 -6.81 -15.11 -8.43
C ALA A 108 -7.50 -15.42 -9.77
N SER A 109 -7.88 -14.38 -10.50
CA SER A 109 -8.44 -14.51 -11.85
C SER A 109 -8.07 -13.30 -12.70
N GLY A 110 -7.85 -13.52 -13.99
CA GLY A 110 -7.55 -12.44 -14.95
C GLY A 110 -8.75 -11.54 -15.27
N LYS A 111 -9.98 -12.01 -15.06
CA LYS A 111 -11.24 -11.28 -15.29
C LYS A 111 -12.28 -11.62 -14.23
N GLY A 112 -13.26 -10.72 -14.05
CA GLY A 112 -14.41 -10.96 -13.17
C GLY A 112 -15.37 -12.01 -13.73
N GLY A 113 -16.18 -12.61 -12.86
CA GLY A 113 -17.27 -13.51 -13.25
C GLY A 113 -16.88 -14.93 -13.64
N VAL A 114 -15.62 -15.35 -13.44
CA VAL A 114 -15.13 -16.71 -13.75
C VAL A 114 -15.40 -17.73 -12.63
N GLY A 115 -16.00 -17.30 -11.53
CA GLY A 115 -16.28 -18.17 -10.38
C GLY A 115 -15.16 -18.24 -9.34
N LYS A 116 -14.25 -17.26 -9.29
CA LYS A 116 -13.14 -17.18 -8.34
C LYS A 116 -13.61 -17.40 -6.89
N SER A 117 -14.51 -16.56 -6.39
CA SER A 117 -15.01 -16.63 -5.01
C SER A 117 -15.81 -17.92 -4.75
N THR A 118 -16.50 -18.47 -5.78
CA THR A 118 -17.14 -19.78 -5.70
C THR A 118 -16.11 -20.89 -5.47
N VAL A 119 -15.00 -20.87 -6.20
CA VAL A 119 -13.88 -21.80 -5.97
C VAL A 119 -13.31 -21.61 -4.57
N THR A 120 -13.07 -20.39 -4.14
CA THR A 120 -12.53 -20.07 -2.82
C THR A 120 -13.38 -20.65 -1.70
N VAL A 121 -14.70 -20.38 -1.71
CA VAL A 121 -15.63 -20.86 -0.66
C VAL A 121 -15.70 -22.38 -0.63
N ASN A 122 -15.87 -23.02 -1.81
CA ASN A 122 -15.97 -24.47 -1.87
C ASN A 122 -14.66 -25.16 -1.48
N LEU A 123 -13.50 -24.62 -1.88
CA LEU A 123 -12.20 -25.16 -1.49
C LEU A 123 -11.99 -25.06 0.03
N ALA A 124 -12.32 -23.90 0.63
CA ALA A 124 -12.21 -23.71 2.07
C ALA A 124 -13.04 -24.72 2.86
N VAL A 125 -14.33 -24.87 2.49
CA VAL A 125 -15.23 -25.82 3.16
C VAL A 125 -14.79 -27.26 2.93
N ALA A 126 -14.29 -27.61 1.73
CA ALA A 126 -13.77 -28.94 1.45
C ALA A 126 -12.54 -29.27 2.31
N LEU A 127 -11.60 -28.35 2.43
CA LEU A 127 -10.43 -28.51 3.30
C LEU A 127 -10.82 -28.66 4.78
N ALA A 128 -11.77 -27.84 5.25
CA ALA A 128 -12.27 -27.94 6.61
C ALA A 128 -12.94 -29.31 6.88
N ARG A 129 -13.71 -29.84 5.92
CA ARG A 129 -14.29 -31.18 6.00
C ARG A 129 -13.25 -32.31 6.03
N LEU A 130 -12.08 -32.07 5.47
CA LEU A 130 -10.94 -32.99 5.56
C LEU A 130 -10.16 -32.87 6.89
N GLY A 131 -10.59 -31.97 7.79
CA GLY A 131 -10.02 -31.79 9.11
C GLY A 131 -8.94 -30.73 9.21
N TYR A 132 -8.69 -29.95 8.17
CA TYR A 132 -7.76 -28.84 8.21
C TYR A 132 -8.39 -27.60 8.85
N ARG A 133 -7.56 -26.82 9.56
CA ARG A 133 -7.92 -25.49 10.08
C ARG A 133 -7.77 -24.49 8.95
N VAL A 134 -8.86 -23.86 8.55
CA VAL A 134 -8.91 -23.02 7.36
C VAL A 134 -9.44 -21.64 7.69
N GLY A 135 -8.77 -20.61 7.16
CA GLY A 135 -9.23 -19.23 7.14
C GLY A 135 -9.43 -18.75 5.70
N VAL A 136 -10.31 -17.78 5.52
CA VAL A 136 -10.53 -17.07 4.24
C VAL A 136 -10.58 -15.59 4.46
N ALA A 137 -9.69 -14.86 3.78
CA ALA A 137 -9.70 -13.40 3.67
C ALA A 137 -10.28 -13.01 2.31
N ASP A 138 -11.46 -12.37 2.29
CA ASP A 138 -12.06 -11.82 1.06
C ASP A 138 -11.50 -10.43 0.81
N ALA A 139 -10.63 -10.34 -0.17
CA ALA A 139 -9.94 -9.14 -0.60
C ALA A 139 -10.58 -8.47 -1.83
N ASP A 140 -11.77 -8.89 -2.27
CA ASP A 140 -12.48 -8.28 -3.38
C ASP A 140 -13.28 -7.04 -2.93
N VAL A 141 -12.59 -5.89 -2.92
CA VAL A 141 -13.17 -4.60 -2.48
C VAL A 141 -14.34 -4.15 -3.36
N TYR A 142 -14.34 -4.54 -4.63
CA TYR A 142 -15.33 -4.05 -5.60
C TYR A 142 -16.59 -4.89 -5.64
N GLY A 143 -16.53 -6.11 -5.14
CA GLY A 143 -17.67 -7.02 -5.15
C GLY A 143 -17.54 -8.12 -4.11
N PRO A 144 -17.48 -7.77 -2.80
CA PRO A 144 -17.31 -8.76 -1.74
C PRO A 144 -18.51 -9.70 -1.74
N SER A 145 -18.31 -10.93 -2.19
CA SER A 145 -19.38 -11.91 -2.36
C SER A 145 -19.38 -13.02 -1.30
N ILE A 146 -18.31 -13.16 -0.55
CA ILE A 146 -18.17 -14.23 0.47
C ILE A 146 -19.22 -14.14 1.57
N PRO A 147 -19.58 -12.95 2.13
CA PRO A 147 -20.65 -12.88 3.13
C PRO A 147 -21.98 -13.44 2.63
N THR A 148 -22.39 -13.08 1.42
CA THR A 148 -23.61 -13.61 0.79
C THR A 148 -23.54 -15.12 0.57
N MET A 149 -22.43 -15.63 0.03
CA MET A 149 -22.23 -17.05 -0.26
C MET A 149 -22.20 -17.92 0.99
N THR A 150 -21.69 -17.38 2.09
CA THR A 150 -21.60 -18.09 3.37
C THR A 150 -22.81 -17.83 4.29
N GLY A 151 -23.69 -16.88 3.93
CA GLY A 151 -24.81 -16.42 4.75
C GLY A 151 -24.34 -15.77 6.05
N THR A 152 -23.26 -14.97 5.96
CA THR A 152 -22.71 -14.19 7.08
C THR A 152 -22.92 -12.69 6.87
N GLU A 153 -23.85 -12.32 5.98
CA GLU A 153 -24.26 -10.93 5.79
C GLU A 153 -24.87 -10.36 7.08
N GLY A 154 -24.56 -9.10 7.35
CA GLY A 154 -25.06 -8.39 8.53
C GLY A 154 -24.44 -8.83 9.86
N VAL A 155 -23.47 -9.74 9.86
CA VAL A 155 -22.71 -10.09 11.05
C VAL A 155 -21.80 -8.90 11.40
N THR A 156 -21.92 -8.40 12.64
CA THR A 156 -21.01 -7.37 13.15
C THR A 156 -19.68 -8.02 13.51
N ILE A 157 -18.59 -7.48 12.98
CA ILE A 157 -17.25 -7.95 13.31
C ILE A 157 -16.84 -7.35 14.67
N GLU A 158 -16.49 -8.20 15.57
CA GLU A 158 -15.89 -7.81 16.85
C GLU A 158 -14.41 -7.49 16.65
N MET A 159 -13.91 -6.58 17.49
CA MET A 159 -12.47 -6.24 17.53
C MET A 159 -11.97 -6.49 18.96
N GLU A 160 -10.81 -7.08 19.07
CA GLU A 160 -10.13 -7.35 20.33
C GLU A 160 -8.81 -6.59 20.38
N GLY A 161 -8.58 -5.79 21.44
CA GLY A 161 -7.36 -5.01 21.65
C GLY A 161 -7.60 -3.83 22.59
N GLU A 162 -6.51 -3.25 23.10
CA GLU A 162 -6.57 -2.13 24.04
C GLU A 162 -6.48 -0.76 23.34
N ASP A 163 -5.92 -0.72 22.12
CA ASP A 163 -5.66 0.48 21.33
C ASP A 163 -6.00 0.27 19.85
N GLU A 164 -6.27 1.36 19.11
CA GLU A 164 -6.55 1.33 17.66
C GLU A 164 -5.47 0.65 16.83
N ASN A 165 -4.22 0.64 17.30
CA ASN A 165 -3.08 0.00 16.61
C ASN A 165 -2.90 -1.48 16.97
N THR A 166 -3.51 -1.96 18.06
CA THR A 166 -3.43 -3.34 18.54
C THR A 166 -4.72 -4.11 18.33
N ASN A 167 -5.78 -3.44 17.92
CA ASN A 167 -7.08 -4.06 17.65
C ASN A 167 -7.00 -5.08 16.52
N LEU A 168 -7.44 -6.29 16.80
CA LEU A 168 -7.53 -7.38 15.83
C LEU A 168 -8.99 -7.65 15.49
N PHE A 169 -9.29 -7.87 14.22
CA PHE A 169 -10.58 -8.35 13.77
C PHE A 169 -10.77 -9.81 14.22
N ILE A 170 -11.91 -10.11 14.82
CA ILE A 170 -12.29 -11.49 15.14
C ILE A 170 -13.04 -12.06 13.92
N PRO A 171 -12.50 -13.10 13.26
CA PRO A 171 -13.12 -13.66 12.07
C PRO A 171 -14.42 -14.38 12.45
N VAL A 172 -15.40 -14.35 11.55
CA VAL A 172 -16.66 -15.10 11.68
C VAL A 172 -16.39 -16.58 11.47
N GLU A 173 -16.81 -17.44 12.39
CA GLU A 173 -16.69 -18.88 12.23
C GLU A 173 -17.99 -19.49 11.70
N LYS A 174 -17.92 -20.15 10.55
CA LYS A 174 -19.02 -20.88 9.94
C LYS A 174 -18.53 -22.01 9.05
N TYR A 175 -19.24 -23.12 9.01
CA TYR A 175 -18.87 -24.33 8.26
C TYR A 175 -17.47 -24.89 8.61
N GLY A 176 -16.96 -24.60 9.82
CA GLY A 176 -15.62 -25.01 10.24
C GLY A 176 -14.49 -24.17 9.63
N VAL A 177 -14.81 -23.00 9.08
CA VAL A 177 -13.89 -22.07 8.46
C VAL A 177 -14.00 -20.70 9.14
N LYS A 178 -12.88 -20.01 9.30
CA LYS A 178 -12.79 -18.61 9.74
C LYS A 178 -12.90 -17.68 8.53
N TRP A 179 -13.87 -16.78 8.54
CA TRP A 179 -14.14 -15.86 7.42
C TRP A 179 -13.95 -14.41 7.85
N LEU A 180 -13.20 -13.64 7.08
CA LEU A 180 -13.22 -12.19 7.16
C LEU A 180 -13.28 -11.59 5.75
N SER A 181 -14.20 -10.67 5.53
CA SER A 181 -14.43 -10.00 4.27
C SER A 181 -14.45 -8.49 4.45
N VAL A 182 -14.01 -7.76 3.44
CA VAL A 182 -14.26 -6.31 3.33
C VAL A 182 -15.75 -6.01 3.48
N GLY A 183 -16.62 -6.91 2.98
CA GLY A 183 -18.06 -6.80 3.10
C GLY A 183 -18.58 -6.86 4.54
N HIS A 184 -17.91 -7.59 5.43
CA HIS A 184 -18.25 -7.58 6.86
C HIS A 184 -17.90 -6.26 7.52
N VAL A 185 -16.72 -5.69 7.21
CA VAL A 185 -16.21 -4.46 7.82
C VAL A 185 -16.96 -3.23 7.30
N SER A 186 -17.36 -3.22 6.02
CA SER A 186 -18.06 -2.08 5.41
C SER A 186 -19.51 -1.93 5.90
N GLN A 187 -20.14 -2.99 6.37
CA GLN A 187 -21.51 -2.95 6.91
C GLN A 187 -21.59 -2.35 8.33
N ALA A 188 -20.49 -2.20 9.04
CA ALA A 188 -20.43 -1.65 10.41
C ALA A 188 -20.65 -0.13 10.50
N GLY A 189 -21.32 0.50 9.51
CA GLY A 189 -21.80 1.88 9.57
C GLY A 189 -20.84 2.95 9.08
N GLN A 190 -19.69 2.58 8.53
CA GLN A 190 -18.82 3.50 7.81
C GLN A 190 -18.84 3.15 6.32
N ALA A 191 -19.46 4.02 5.51
CA ALA A 191 -19.31 4.01 4.06
C ALA A 191 -17.86 4.40 3.73
N LEU A 192 -16.95 3.45 3.85
CA LEU A 192 -15.55 3.63 3.46
C LEU A 192 -15.50 3.70 1.94
N ILE A 193 -15.33 4.90 1.42
CA ILE A 193 -15.09 5.11 -0.01
C ILE A 193 -13.65 4.65 -0.30
N TRP A 194 -13.52 3.41 -0.68
CA TRP A 194 -12.26 2.79 -1.04
C TRP A 194 -11.75 3.34 -2.39
N ARG A 195 -10.84 4.31 -2.36
CA ARG A 195 -10.17 4.80 -3.58
C ARG A 195 -8.70 4.37 -3.56
N GLY A 196 -8.29 3.59 -4.57
CA GLY A 196 -6.90 3.27 -4.87
C GLY A 196 -6.04 2.88 -3.68
N PRO A 197 -5.16 3.78 -3.18
CA PRO A 197 -4.24 3.47 -2.08
C PRO A 197 -4.92 3.07 -0.76
N MET A 198 -6.14 3.57 -0.50
CA MET A 198 -6.91 3.22 0.69
C MET A 198 -7.43 1.78 0.61
N ALA A 199 -7.79 1.30 -0.57
CA ALA A 199 -8.21 -0.09 -0.77
C ALA A 199 -7.08 -1.07 -0.43
N SER A 200 -5.87 -0.83 -0.92
CA SER A 200 -4.71 -1.67 -0.61
C SER A 200 -4.38 -1.71 0.88
N THR A 201 -4.50 -0.58 1.58
CA THR A 201 -4.27 -0.50 3.03
C THR A 201 -5.30 -1.32 3.80
N ALA A 202 -6.57 -1.19 3.45
CA ALA A 202 -7.64 -1.92 4.11
C ALA A 202 -7.57 -3.43 3.89
N LEU A 203 -7.20 -3.85 2.67
CA LEU A 203 -6.99 -5.28 2.40
C LEU A 203 -5.85 -5.85 3.24
N LYS A 204 -4.77 -5.09 3.40
CA LYS A 204 -3.68 -5.47 4.31
C LYS A 204 -4.17 -5.56 5.76
N GLN A 205 -4.97 -4.60 6.22
CA GLN A 205 -5.55 -4.67 7.56
C GLN A 205 -6.36 -5.95 7.75
N ILE A 206 -7.26 -6.29 6.83
CA ILE A 206 -8.07 -7.50 6.90
C ILE A 206 -7.20 -8.76 6.96
N ILE A 207 -6.09 -8.81 6.22
CA ILE A 207 -5.23 -9.99 6.21
C ILE A 207 -4.31 -10.02 7.43
N LEU A 208 -3.71 -8.89 7.79
CA LEU A 208 -2.63 -8.80 8.77
C LEU A 208 -3.08 -8.44 10.18
N GLN A 209 -4.28 -7.85 10.34
CA GLN A 209 -4.85 -7.48 11.62
C GLN A 209 -6.08 -8.34 11.99
N THR A 210 -6.09 -9.60 11.59
CA THR A 210 -7.13 -10.55 11.96
C THR A 210 -6.53 -11.61 12.88
N ALA A 211 -7.25 -11.94 13.94
CA ALA A 211 -6.91 -13.00 14.89
C ALA A 211 -7.13 -14.39 14.26
N TRP A 212 -6.32 -14.72 13.25
CA TRP A 212 -6.42 -16.01 12.57
C TRP A 212 -6.12 -17.18 13.51
N GLY A 213 -5.13 -17.02 14.41
CA GLY A 213 -4.58 -18.10 15.20
C GLY A 213 -3.96 -19.19 14.34
N PRO A 214 -3.75 -20.40 14.88
CA PRO A 214 -3.11 -21.47 14.15
C PRO A 214 -4.01 -21.99 13.02
N LEU A 215 -3.56 -21.83 11.76
CA LEU A 215 -4.21 -22.33 10.56
C LEU A 215 -3.29 -23.23 9.73
N ASP A 216 -3.86 -24.24 9.10
CA ASP A 216 -3.17 -25.03 8.09
C ASP A 216 -3.20 -24.32 6.73
N PHE A 217 -4.32 -23.66 6.41
CA PHE A 217 -4.50 -22.87 5.19
C PHE A 217 -5.20 -21.55 5.46
N LEU A 218 -4.64 -20.46 4.89
CA LEU A 218 -5.32 -19.18 4.73
C LEU A 218 -5.50 -18.94 3.23
N LEU A 219 -6.74 -18.94 2.76
CA LEU A 219 -7.07 -18.63 1.38
C LEU A 219 -7.39 -17.13 1.26
N ILE A 220 -6.77 -16.48 0.28
CA ILE A 220 -7.02 -15.05 0.01
C ILE A 220 -7.76 -14.94 -1.30
N ASP A 221 -9.05 -14.57 -1.24
CA ASP A 221 -9.87 -14.31 -2.43
C ASP A 221 -9.48 -12.95 -3.01
N MET A 222 -8.61 -12.97 -4.02
CA MET A 222 -8.00 -11.76 -4.61
C MET A 222 -9.03 -10.98 -5.44
N PRO A 223 -8.93 -9.66 -5.58
CA PRO A 223 -9.76 -8.92 -6.53
C PRO A 223 -9.52 -9.44 -7.96
N PRO A 224 -10.45 -9.27 -8.90
CA PRO A 224 -10.25 -9.68 -10.29
C PRO A 224 -9.24 -8.75 -11.00
N GLY A 225 -8.54 -9.29 -12.01
CA GLY A 225 -7.59 -8.52 -12.82
C GLY A 225 -6.13 -8.69 -12.38
N THR A 226 -5.26 -7.75 -12.80
CA THR A 226 -3.80 -7.79 -12.61
C THR A 226 -3.23 -6.44 -12.18
N GLY A 227 -4.02 -5.64 -11.45
CA GLY A 227 -3.66 -4.27 -11.07
C GLY A 227 -2.69 -4.18 -9.89
N ASP A 228 -2.38 -2.95 -9.50
CA ASP A 228 -1.42 -2.60 -8.44
C ASP A 228 -1.73 -3.25 -7.07
N ILE A 229 -3.01 -3.55 -6.82
CA ILE A 229 -3.45 -4.23 -5.60
C ILE A 229 -2.81 -5.62 -5.48
N HIS A 230 -2.76 -6.40 -6.58
CA HIS A 230 -2.13 -7.71 -6.59
C HIS A 230 -0.64 -7.63 -6.28
N ILE A 231 0.06 -6.69 -6.93
CA ILE A 231 1.50 -6.47 -6.71
C ILE A 231 1.76 -6.10 -5.25
N SER A 232 0.92 -5.24 -4.68
CA SER A 232 1.04 -4.81 -3.29
C SER A 232 0.81 -5.96 -2.31
N LEU A 233 -0.24 -6.78 -2.53
CA LEU A 233 -0.53 -7.93 -1.66
C LEU A 233 0.56 -9.01 -1.74
N ILE A 234 1.02 -9.35 -2.94
CA ILE A 234 2.09 -10.35 -3.15
C ILE A 234 3.42 -9.87 -2.53
N GLY A 235 3.67 -8.55 -2.53
CA GLY A 235 4.88 -7.99 -1.94
C GLY A 235 4.89 -7.96 -0.41
N ASP A 236 3.72 -7.90 0.22
CA ASP A 236 3.59 -7.69 1.66
C ASP A 236 3.09 -8.92 2.42
N VAL A 237 2.44 -9.88 1.73
CA VAL A 237 1.94 -11.13 2.33
C VAL A 237 2.80 -12.30 1.86
N PRO A 238 3.35 -13.12 2.76
CA PRO A 238 4.22 -14.25 2.42
C PRO A 238 3.42 -15.44 1.83
N MET A 239 2.94 -15.27 0.60
CA MET A 239 2.14 -16.30 -0.07
C MET A 239 2.97 -17.54 -0.40
N SER A 240 2.44 -18.72 -0.07
CA SER A 240 3.04 -20.03 -0.41
C SER A 240 2.78 -20.43 -1.86
N GLY A 241 1.71 -19.89 -2.47
CA GLY A 241 1.31 -20.20 -3.84
C GLY A 241 0.02 -19.50 -4.24
N ALA A 242 -0.42 -19.77 -5.48
CA ALA A 242 -1.67 -19.23 -6.00
C ALA A 242 -2.42 -20.25 -6.86
N VAL A 243 -3.75 -20.17 -6.83
CA VAL A 243 -4.66 -20.86 -7.73
C VAL A 243 -5.25 -19.86 -8.71
N ILE A 244 -5.06 -20.08 -10.01
CA ILE A 244 -5.60 -19.20 -11.04
C ILE A 244 -6.90 -19.82 -11.59
N VAL A 245 -8.01 -19.11 -11.40
CA VAL A 245 -9.33 -19.49 -11.91
C VAL A 245 -9.55 -18.81 -13.25
N THR A 246 -9.84 -19.59 -14.26
CA THR A 246 -10.05 -19.12 -15.64
C THR A 246 -11.19 -19.90 -16.32
N THR A 247 -11.76 -19.30 -17.37
CA THR A 247 -12.76 -19.90 -18.29
C THR A 247 -12.31 -19.69 -19.72
#